data_1cdf402b8a5bd7d48f6a4bcbc9fdc374
#
_entry.id   1cdf402b8a5bd7d48f6a4bcbc9fdc374
#
_cell.length_a   1.000
_cell.length_b   1.000
_cell.length_c   1.000
_cell.angle_alpha   90.00
_cell.angle_beta   90.00
_cell.angle_gamma   90.00
#
_symmetry.space_group_name_H-M   'P 1'
#
loop_
_entity.id
_entity.type
_entity.pdbx_description
1 polymer ?
#
loop_
_entity_poly.entity_id
_entity_poly.type
_entity_poly.pdbx_seq_one_letter_code
_entity_poly.pdbx_strand_id
1 'polypeptide(L)'
;AFYAERAAGGVGLIVTGGMAPNTEGAVLPGAAGLYTAEDIAHHRIVTRAVHAAGGRIAMQILHAGRYAYSPRAVAPSAIRSPISPYAPEALDPAGIEKQIADIATAAARAREAGYDGVEIMGSEGYLLNQFLAPRTNRRVDDWGGSIENRARLAIEVMARTRAAVGADFIVIFRLSMIDLVPDGQSWQDITHVARGVVAAGATLVNTGIGWHEARVPTIATSVP
;
A
#
# COMPACT_ATOMS: atom_id res chain seq x y z
N ALA A 1 22.80 -1.49 -8.14
CA ALA A 1 23.55 -0.24 -7.92
C ALA A 1 22.80 0.72 -6.97
N PHE A 2 21.61 1.27 -7.34
CA PHE A 2 20.93 2.36 -6.63
C PHE A 2 20.71 2.12 -5.11
N TYR A 3 20.12 1.02 -4.70
CA TYR A 3 19.87 0.73 -3.28
C TYR A 3 21.14 0.34 -2.52
N ALA A 4 22.05 -0.42 -3.16
CA ALA A 4 23.32 -0.81 -2.54
C ALA A 4 24.22 0.39 -2.23
N GLU A 5 24.22 1.43 -3.08
CA GLU A 5 24.96 2.68 -2.85
C GLU A 5 24.45 3.41 -1.59
N ARG A 6 23.14 3.45 -1.38
CA ARG A 6 22.52 4.07 -0.19
C ARG A 6 22.78 3.27 1.07
N ALA A 7 22.76 1.95 0.97
CA ALA A 7 23.13 1.06 2.06
C ALA A 7 24.60 1.29 2.48
N ALA A 8 25.52 1.32 1.52
CA ALA A 8 26.92 1.62 1.77
C ALA A 8 27.14 3.03 2.37
N GLY A 9 26.24 3.99 2.06
CA GLY A 9 26.21 5.32 2.65
C GLY A 9 25.63 5.37 4.08
N GLY A 10 25.28 4.24 4.70
CA GLY A 10 24.84 4.14 6.09
C GLY A 10 23.34 4.27 6.32
N VAL A 11 22.49 4.14 5.27
CA VAL A 11 21.03 4.08 5.45
C VAL A 11 20.65 2.77 6.14
N GLY A 12 20.04 2.84 7.33
CA GLY A 12 19.71 1.67 8.15
C GLY A 12 18.57 0.81 7.59
N LEU A 13 17.55 1.45 7.01
CA LEU A 13 16.41 0.78 6.35
C LEU A 13 16.00 1.55 5.11
N ILE A 14 15.92 0.85 3.99
CA ILE A 14 15.45 1.37 2.70
C ILE A 14 14.05 0.84 2.43
N VAL A 15 13.13 1.67 1.93
CA VAL A 15 11.84 1.23 1.40
C VAL A 15 11.85 1.44 -0.11
N THR A 16 11.41 0.44 -0.88
CA THR A 16 11.36 0.52 -2.35
C THR A 16 10.26 1.48 -2.82
N GLY A 17 10.24 1.79 -4.12
CA GLY A 17 9.02 2.24 -4.78
C GLY A 17 7.92 1.18 -4.74
N GLY A 18 6.67 1.57 -5.05
CA GLY A 18 5.51 0.69 -4.96
C GLY A 18 5.56 -0.48 -5.94
N MET A 19 5.38 -1.68 -5.42
CA MET A 19 5.24 -2.93 -6.17
C MET A 19 3.79 -3.39 -6.10
N ALA A 20 3.18 -3.68 -7.26
CA ALA A 20 1.79 -4.12 -7.29
C ALA A 20 1.65 -5.55 -6.75
N PRO A 21 0.59 -5.84 -5.94
CA PRO A 21 0.33 -7.19 -5.44
C PRO A 21 -0.30 -8.11 -6.50
N ASN A 22 -0.93 -7.51 -7.51
CA ASN A 22 -1.56 -8.17 -8.65
C ASN A 22 -1.63 -7.23 -9.86
N THR A 23 -2.06 -7.74 -11.01
CA THR A 23 -2.08 -6.97 -12.26
C THR A 23 -3.11 -5.84 -12.28
N GLU A 24 -4.22 -5.97 -11.57
CA GLU A 24 -5.26 -4.93 -11.48
C GLU A 24 -4.88 -3.79 -10.53
N GLY A 25 -3.99 -4.08 -9.57
CA GLY A 25 -3.42 -3.09 -8.65
C GLY A 25 -2.24 -2.31 -9.20
N ALA A 26 -1.74 -2.67 -10.37
CA ALA A 26 -0.64 -1.96 -11.01
C ALA A 26 -1.04 -0.53 -11.39
N VAL A 27 -0.14 0.44 -11.15
CA VAL A 27 -0.38 1.85 -11.49
C VAL A 27 -0.61 2.02 -13.01
N LEU A 28 0.13 1.27 -13.82
CA LEU A 28 -0.01 1.25 -15.27
C LEU A 28 0.41 -0.14 -15.81
N PRO A 29 0.02 -0.49 -17.04
CA PRO A 29 0.46 -1.75 -17.66
C PRO A 29 1.98 -1.86 -17.69
N GLY A 30 2.50 -2.99 -17.23
CA GLY A 30 3.95 -3.23 -17.13
C GLY A 30 4.65 -2.58 -15.94
N ALA A 31 3.91 -1.97 -15.00
CA ALA A 31 4.48 -1.52 -13.74
C ALA A 31 5.04 -2.70 -12.92
N ALA A 32 6.05 -2.42 -12.11
CA ALA A 32 6.71 -3.42 -11.29
C ALA A 32 5.75 -4.08 -10.29
N GLY A 33 5.90 -5.38 -10.12
CA GLY A 33 5.15 -6.21 -9.18
C GLY A 33 5.94 -7.44 -8.78
N LEU A 34 5.34 -8.29 -7.98
CA LEU A 34 5.96 -9.51 -7.50
C LEU A 34 4.98 -10.68 -7.64
N TYR A 35 4.82 -11.20 -8.87
CA TYR A 35 3.77 -12.14 -9.23
C TYR A 35 4.26 -13.57 -9.42
N THR A 36 5.49 -13.73 -9.92
CA THR A 36 6.03 -15.00 -10.40
C THR A 36 7.30 -15.41 -9.66
N ALA A 37 7.73 -16.64 -9.84
CA ALA A 37 9.03 -17.12 -9.35
C ALA A 37 10.21 -16.38 -10.01
N GLU A 38 10.06 -15.94 -11.26
CA GLU A 38 11.06 -15.15 -11.97
C GLU A 38 11.20 -13.76 -11.33
N ASP A 39 10.07 -13.11 -10.98
CA ASP A 39 10.09 -11.84 -10.25
C ASP A 39 10.84 -11.99 -8.91
N ILE A 40 10.58 -13.09 -8.15
CA ILE A 40 11.28 -13.37 -6.90
C ILE A 40 12.79 -13.46 -7.15
N ALA A 41 13.22 -14.14 -8.22
CA ALA A 41 14.64 -14.27 -8.54
C ALA A 41 15.28 -12.92 -8.87
N HIS A 42 14.58 -12.05 -9.62
CA HIS A 42 15.05 -10.69 -9.93
C HIS A 42 15.13 -9.80 -8.68
N HIS A 43 14.12 -9.83 -7.81
CA HIS A 43 14.12 -9.10 -6.56
C HIS A 43 15.25 -9.56 -5.62
N ARG A 44 15.58 -10.85 -5.63
CA ARG A 44 16.68 -11.42 -4.85
C ARG A 44 18.07 -10.86 -5.21
N ILE A 45 18.24 -10.41 -6.45
CA ILE A 45 19.48 -9.70 -6.86
C ILE A 45 19.61 -8.37 -6.09
N VAL A 46 18.49 -7.67 -5.92
CA VAL A 46 18.45 -6.37 -5.23
C VAL A 46 18.71 -6.55 -3.73
N THR A 47 17.99 -7.46 -3.08
CA THR A 47 18.12 -7.69 -1.63
C THR A 47 19.52 -8.14 -1.25
N ARG A 48 20.10 -9.07 -2.01
CA ARG A 48 21.50 -9.52 -1.81
C ARG A 48 22.51 -8.38 -1.95
N ALA A 49 22.33 -7.49 -2.92
CA ALA A 49 23.23 -6.36 -3.12
C ALA A 49 23.15 -5.34 -1.97
N VAL A 50 21.95 -5.14 -1.39
CA VAL A 50 21.76 -4.27 -0.23
C VAL A 50 22.38 -4.88 1.02
N HIS A 51 22.15 -6.18 1.26
CA HIS A 51 22.72 -6.89 2.39
C HIS A 51 24.25 -6.96 2.33
N ALA A 52 24.82 -7.19 1.14
CA ALA A 52 26.29 -7.15 0.94
C ALA A 52 26.90 -5.77 1.25
N ALA A 53 26.10 -4.70 1.13
CA ALA A 53 26.49 -3.33 1.50
C ALA A 53 26.14 -2.97 2.96
N GLY A 54 25.69 -3.94 3.79
CA GLY A 54 25.40 -3.75 5.20
C GLY A 54 24.03 -3.12 5.53
N GLY A 55 23.16 -2.90 4.52
CA GLY A 55 21.84 -2.29 4.71
C GLY A 55 20.72 -3.31 4.88
N ARG A 56 19.51 -2.78 5.14
CA ARG A 56 18.25 -3.52 5.16
C ARG A 56 17.27 -2.89 4.18
N ILE A 57 16.34 -3.71 3.64
CA ILE A 57 15.40 -3.24 2.62
C ILE A 57 14.01 -3.86 2.82
N ALA A 58 12.98 -2.99 2.82
CA ALA A 58 11.57 -3.38 2.82
C ALA A 58 10.95 -3.09 1.45
N MET A 59 10.04 -3.96 1.00
CA MET A 59 9.29 -3.77 -0.24
C MET A 59 7.98 -3.04 0.03
N GLN A 60 7.74 -1.91 -0.62
CA GLN A 60 6.43 -1.27 -0.58
C GLN A 60 5.44 -2.05 -1.45
N ILE A 61 4.32 -2.50 -0.86
CA ILE A 61 3.20 -3.12 -1.58
C ILE A 61 2.14 -2.05 -1.81
N LEU A 62 1.91 -1.73 -3.07
CA LEU A 62 1.02 -0.66 -3.51
C LEU A 62 -0.02 -1.19 -4.48
N HIS A 63 -1.29 -1.03 -4.15
CA HIS A 63 -2.42 -1.27 -5.04
C HIS A 63 -3.04 0.07 -5.44
N ALA A 64 -2.97 0.41 -6.72
CA ALA A 64 -3.36 1.73 -7.21
C ALA A 64 -4.86 2.05 -7.04
N GLY A 65 -5.72 1.03 -6.99
CA GLY A 65 -7.15 1.24 -6.90
C GLY A 65 -7.67 2.04 -8.10
N ARG A 66 -8.51 3.04 -7.86
CA ARG A 66 -9.06 3.92 -8.91
C ARG A 66 -8.04 4.81 -9.60
N TYR A 67 -6.79 4.83 -9.14
CA TYR A 67 -5.69 5.54 -9.79
C TYR A 67 -4.97 4.70 -10.85
N ALA A 68 -5.31 3.41 -10.97
CA ALA A 68 -4.74 2.57 -12.01
C ALA A 68 -5.06 3.12 -13.43
N TYR A 69 -4.05 3.24 -14.26
CA TYR A 69 -4.19 3.56 -15.69
C TYR A 69 -4.54 2.27 -16.45
N SER A 70 -5.67 1.68 -16.11
CA SER A 70 -6.15 0.41 -16.65
C SER A 70 -7.67 0.38 -16.70
N PRO A 71 -8.27 -0.16 -17.78
CA PRO A 71 -9.72 -0.38 -17.83
C PRO A 71 -10.21 -1.41 -16.80
N ARG A 72 -9.29 -2.14 -16.16
CA ARG A 72 -9.57 -3.10 -15.05
C ARG A 72 -9.35 -2.51 -13.68
N ALA A 73 -9.32 -1.18 -13.55
CA ALA A 73 -9.21 -0.51 -12.26
C ALA A 73 -10.36 -0.91 -11.32
N VAL A 74 -10.05 -1.15 -10.07
CA VAL A 74 -11.04 -1.53 -9.03
C VAL A 74 -10.98 -0.55 -7.86
N ALA A 75 -12.09 -0.40 -7.13
CA ALA A 75 -12.19 0.52 -6.01
C ALA A 75 -13.30 0.07 -5.02
N PRO A 76 -13.43 0.69 -3.83
CA PRO A 76 -14.57 0.42 -2.95
C PRO A 76 -15.92 0.75 -3.59
N SER A 77 -15.97 1.79 -4.43
CA SER A 77 -17.16 2.24 -5.17
C SER A 77 -16.75 2.73 -6.56
N ALA A 78 -17.66 2.66 -7.52
CA ALA A 78 -17.40 3.02 -8.93
C ALA A 78 -17.29 4.55 -9.14
N ILE A 79 -16.40 5.21 -8.41
CA ILE A 79 -16.17 6.65 -8.45
C ILE A 79 -14.85 6.92 -9.17
N ARG A 80 -14.92 7.48 -10.37
CA ARG A 80 -13.75 7.82 -11.17
C ARG A 80 -12.87 8.85 -10.46
N SER A 81 -11.56 8.67 -10.55
CA SER A 81 -10.58 9.65 -10.13
C SER A 81 -10.43 10.78 -11.16
N PRO A 82 -10.18 12.03 -10.75
CA PRO A 82 -9.88 13.11 -11.68
C PRO A 82 -8.53 12.95 -12.41
N ILE A 83 -7.64 12.10 -11.89
CA ILE A 83 -6.29 11.87 -12.43
C ILE A 83 -6.16 10.55 -13.22
N SER A 84 -7.27 9.81 -13.42
CA SER A 84 -7.28 8.61 -14.28
C SER A 84 -8.41 8.70 -15.31
N PRO A 85 -8.18 8.31 -16.58
CA PRO A 85 -9.22 8.30 -17.60
C PRO A 85 -10.24 7.17 -17.39
N TYR A 86 -9.91 6.15 -16.61
CA TYR A 86 -10.74 4.97 -16.42
C TYR A 86 -11.64 5.11 -15.19
N ALA A 87 -12.90 4.69 -15.31
CA ALA A 87 -13.79 4.49 -14.17
C ALA A 87 -13.48 3.12 -13.55
N PRO A 88 -13.31 3.03 -12.23
CA PRO A 88 -13.07 1.75 -11.58
C PRO A 88 -14.37 0.94 -11.49
N GLU A 89 -14.23 -0.37 -11.45
CA GLU A 89 -15.30 -1.27 -11.01
C GLU A 89 -15.34 -1.34 -9.49
N ALA A 90 -16.55 -1.34 -8.92
CA ALA A 90 -16.72 -1.52 -7.48
C ALA A 90 -16.46 -2.99 -7.12
N LEU A 91 -15.55 -3.22 -6.18
CA LEU A 91 -15.27 -4.57 -5.68
C LEU A 91 -16.51 -5.17 -4.98
N ASP A 92 -16.87 -6.37 -5.33
CA ASP A 92 -17.77 -7.20 -4.54
C ASP A 92 -17.03 -7.83 -3.33
N PRO A 93 -17.73 -8.50 -2.41
CA PRO A 93 -17.07 -9.12 -1.25
C PRO A 93 -15.99 -10.15 -1.63
N ALA A 94 -16.18 -10.91 -2.71
CA ALA A 94 -15.20 -11.88 -3.20
C ALA A 94 -13.96 -11.18 -3.77
N GLY A 95 -14.16 -10.07 -4.49
CA GLY A 95 -13.10 -9.22 -5.00
C GLY A 95 -12.29 -8.58 -3.86
N ILE A 96 -12.94 -8.15 -2.78
CA ILE A 96 -12.24 -7.61 -1.59
C ILE A 96 -11.38 -8.70 -0.95
N GLU A 97 -11.93 -9.90 -0.73
CA GLU A 97 -11.17 -11.03 -0.17
C GLU A 97 -9.97 -11.39 -1.05
N LYS A 98 -10.14 -11.36 -2.38
CA LYS A 98 -9.03 -11.53 -3.33
C LYS A 98 -7.92 -10.50 -3.11
N GLN A 99 -8.25 -9.19 -2.93
CA GLN A 99 -7.23 -8.16 -2.70
C GLN A 99 -6.46 -8.41 -1.39
N ILE A 100 -7.15 -8.82 -0.33
CA ILE A 100 -6.52 -9.17 0.95
C ILE A 100 -5.53 -10.33 0.74
N ALA A 101 -5.96 -11.39 0.07
CA ALA A 101 -5.14 -12.56 -0.20
C ALA A 101 -3.92 -12.26 -1.08
N ASP A 102 -4.10 -11.44 -2.13
CA ASP A 102 -3.03 -11.05 -3.05
C ASP A 102 -1.95 -10.21 -2.35
N ILE A 103 -2.34 -9.27 -1.49
CA ILE A 103 -1.41 -8.45 -0.70
C ILE A 103 -0.61 -9.33 0.27
N ALA A 104 -1.28 -10.23 1.00
CA ALA A 104 -0.60 -11.16 1.91
C ALA A 104 0.36 -12.10 1.15
N THR A 105 -0.04 -12.56 -0.03
CA THR A 105 0.80 -13.39 -0.91
C THR A 105 2.02 -12.61 -1.41
N ALA A 106 1.85 -11.35 -1.81
CA ALA A 106 2.96 -10.48 -2.22
C ALA A 106 3.96 -10.28 -1.08
N ALA A 107 3.47 -10.13 0.17
CA ALA A 107 4.34 -10.04 1.35
C ALA A 107 5.13 -11.35 1.60
N ALA A 108 4.50 -12.51 1.47
CA ALA A 108 5.19 -13.80 1.58
C ALA A 108 6.28 -13.95 0.51
N ARG A 109 6.00 -13.57 -0.73
CA ARG A 109 6.97 -13.56 -1.83
C ARG A 109 8.12 -12.58 -1.59
N ALA A 110 7.84 -11.40 -0.99
CA ALA A 110 8.88 -10.46 -0.60
C ALA A 110 9.83 -11.08 0.42
N ARG A 111 9.31 -11.79 1.43
CA ARG A 111 10.13 -12.54 2.39
C ARG A 111 10.97 -13.61 1.68
N GLU A 112 10.40 -14.36 0.74
CA GLU A 112 11.12 -15.35 -0.07
C GLU A 112 12.21 -14.69 -0.93
N ALA A 113 11.97 -13.49 -1.47
CA ALA A 113 12.95 -12.72 -2.24
C ALA A 113 14.06 -12.11 -1.36
N GLY A 114 14.01 -12.30 -0.03
CA GLY A 114 15.05 -11.85 0.90
C GLY A 114 14.89 -10.41 1.38
N TYR A 115 13.72 -9.80 1.27
CA TYR A 115 13.44 -8.52 1.94
C TYR A 115 13.42 -8.69 3.46
N ASP A 116 13.80 -7.67 4.19
CA ASP A 116 13.75 -7.61 5.66
C ASP A 116 12.36 -7.22 6.16
N GLY A 117 11.52 -6.69 5.29
CA GLY A 117 10.16 -6.26 5.61
C GLY A 117 9.34 -5.90 4.40
N VAL A 118 8.08 -5.52 4.67
CA VAL A 118 7.18 -4.90 3.69
C VAL A 118 6.56 -3.64 4.27
N GLU A 119 6.24 -2.68 3.39
CA GLU A 119 5.41 -1.53 3.70
C GLU A 119 4.08 -1.66 2.96
N ILE A 120 2.97 -1.69 3.71
CA ILE A 120 1.62 -1.72 3.16
C ILE A 120 1.15 -0.28 2.93
N MET A 121 0.82 0.04 1.68
CA MET A 121 0.45 1.39 1.25
C MET A 121 -1.00 1.71 1.61
N GLY A 122 -1.20 2.40 2.73
CA GLY A 122 -2.50 2.84 3.26
C GLY A 122 -2.76 4.33 3.16
N SER A 123 -2.03 5.07 2.29
CA SER A 123 -2.10 6.53 2.18
C SER A 123 -2.21 7.02 0.73
N GLU A 124 -2.22 8.34 0.55
CA GLU A 124 -2.05 9.06 -0.72
C GLU A 124 -3.14 8.80 -1.76
N GLY A 125 -4.30 8.26 -1.33
CA GLY A 125 -5.45 7.99 -2.18
C GLY A 125 -5.39 6.67 -2.95
N TYR A 126 -4.48 5.74 -2.59
CA TYR A 126 -4.42 4.39 -3.12
C TYR A 126 -5.51 3.48 -2.52
N LEU A 127 -5.62 2.22 -2.94
CA LEU A 127 -6.77 1.36 -2.67
C LEU A 127 -7.19 1.34 -1.19
N LEU A 128 -6.27 1.11 -0.26
CA LEU A 128 -6.62 1.03 1.16
C LEU A 128 -7.14 2.37 1.68
N ASN A 129 -6.50 3.48 1.29
CA ASN A 129 -6.95 4.82 1.64
C ASN A 129 -8.32 5.16 1.02
N GLN A 130 -8.62 4.62 -0.18
CA GLN A 130 -9.94 4.75 -0.82
C GLN A 130 -11.03 4.06 0.00
N PHE A 131 -10.74 2.93 0.65
CA PHE A 131 -11.69 2.28 1.57
C PHE A 131 -11.88 3.07 2.86
N LEU A 132 -10.82 3.68 3.38
CA LEU A 132 -10.83 4.44 4.63
C LEU A 132 -11.64 5.75 4.54
N ALA A 133 -11.58 6.45 3.39
CA ALA A 133 -12.15 7.78 3.23
C ALA A 133 -13.61 7.75 2.77
N PRO A 134 -14.54 8.48 3.44
CA PRO A 134 -15.93 8.63 2.98
C PRO A 134 -16.04 9.16 1.55
N ARG A 135 -15.09 9.97 1.09
CA ARG A 135 -15.00 10.48 -0.28
C ARG A 135 -15.18 9.42 -1.36
N THR A 136 -14.55 8.26 -1.18
CA THR A 136 -14.46 7.19 -2.18
C THR A 136 -15.16 5.92 -1.77
N ASN A 137 -15.46 5.73 -0.49
CA ASN A 137 -16.18 4.59 0.00
C ASN A 137 -17.63 4.96 0.32
N ARG A 138 -18.52 4.70 -0.63
CA ARG A 138 -19.97 4.92 -0.52
C ARG A 138 -20.74 3.62 -0.31
N ARG A 139 -20.06 2.58 0.17
CA ARG A 139 -20.66 1.27 0.44
C ARG A 139 -21.60 1.31 1.65
N VAL A 140 -22.58 0.43 1.62
CA VAL A 140 -23.59 0.27 2.70
C VAL A 140 -23.53 -1.13 3.32
N ASP A 141 -22.51 -1.91 2.98
CA ASP A 141 -22.22 -3.23 3.52
C ASP A 141 -21.14 -3.17 4.62
N ASP A 142 -20.68 -4.34 5.06
CA ASP A 142 -19.66 -4.46 6.13
C ASP A 142 -18.29 -3.86 5.81
N TRP A 143 -18.10 -3.32 4.61
CA TRP A 143 -16.87 -2.68 4.13
C TRP A 143 -17.00 -1.16 3.97
N GLY A 144 -18.14 -0.57 4.38
CA GLY A 144 -18.41 0.85 4.25
C GLY A 144 -19.29 1.42 5.35
N GLY A 145 -19.59 2.72 5.29
CA GLY A 145 -20.38 3.41 6.32
C GLY A 145 -19.53 3.83 7.52
N SER A 146 -19.63 3.12 8.65
CA SER A 146 -18.88 3.45 9.87
C SER A 146 -17.37 3.30 9.70
N ILE A 147 -16.59 3.92 10.59
CA ILE A 147 -15.12 3.81 10.51
C ILE A 147 -14.65 2.37 10.75
N GLU A 148 -15.33 1.62 11.59
CA GLU A 148 -15.02 0.22 11.87
C GLU A 148 -15.12 -0.61 10.58
N ASN A 149 -16.14 -0.38 9.78
CA ASN A 149 -16.33 -1.05 8.50
C ASN A 149 -15.35 -0.55 7.44
N ARG A 150 -15.12 0.78 7.34
CA ARG A 150 -14.15 1.33 6.38
C ARG A 150 -12.72 0.89 6.68
N ALA A 151 -12.35 0.76 7.95
CA ALA A 151 -11.02 0.33 8.39
C ALA A 151 -10.80 -1.18 8.26
N ARG A 152 -11.87 -1.97 8.13
CA ARG A 152 -11.82 -3.44 8.10
C ARG A 152 -10.81 -3.96 7.07
N LEU A 153 -10.83 -3.45 5.83
CA LEU A 153 -9.89 -3.89 4.80
C LEU A 153 -8.42 -3.70 5.23
N ALA A 154 -8.07 -2.53 5.75
CA ALA A 154 -6.70 -2.24 6.17
C ALA A 154 -6.25 -3.14 7.32
N ILE A 155 -7.13 -3.37 8.30
CA ILE A 155 -6.87 -4.22 9.47
C ILE A 155 -6.71 -5.68 9.05
N GLU A 156 -7.61 -6.20 8.19
CA GLU A 156 -7.54 -7.58 7.67
C GLU A 156 -6.27 -7.81 6.84
N VAL A 157 -5.92 -6.87 5.96
CA VAL A 157 -4.67 -6.91 5.20
C VAL A 157 -3.46 -7.00 6.13
N MET A 158 -3.43 -6.19 7.19
CA MET A 158 -2.33 -6.22 8.15
C MET A 158 -2.26 -7.55 8.91
N ALA A 159 -3.39 -8.06 9.41
CA ALA A 159 -3.46 -9.32 10.13
C ALA A 159 -3.02 -10.50 9.25
N ARG A 160 -3.53 -10.57 8.02
CA ARG A 160 -3.17 -11.62 7.05
C ARG A 160 -1.71 -11.51 6.60
N THR A 161 -1.20 -10.29 6.40
CA THR A 161 0.22 -10.05 6.10
C THR A 161 1.08 -10.57 7.25
N ARG A 162 0.77 -10.20 8.50
CA ARG A 162 1.52 -10.67 9.68
C ARG A 162 1.49 -12.20 9.80
N ALA A 163 0.35 -12.82 9.60
CA ALA A 163 0.21 -14.28 9.60
C ALA A 163 1.07 -14.94 8.51
N ALA A 164 1.14 -14.35 7.32
CA ALA A 164 1.90 -14.89 6.18
C ALA A 164 3.42 -14.76 6.34
N VAL A 165 3.89 -13.68 7.00
CA VAL A 165 5.34 -13.40 7.10
C VAL A 165 5.95 -13.73 8.48
N GLY A 166 5.14 -14.07 9.48
CA GLY A 166 5.62 -14.42 10.82
C GLY A 166 6.03 -13.22 11.67
N ALA A 167 6.42 -13.45 12.93
CA ALA A 167 6.65 -12.41 13.95
C ALA A 167 7.91 -11.58 13.71
N ASP A 168 8.97 -12.19 13.18
CA ASP A 168 10.31 -11.59 13.06
C ASP A 168 10.49 -10.70 11.81
N PHE A 169 9.47 -10.58 10.98
CA PHE A 169 9.51 -9.80 9.76
C PHE A 169 9.01 -8.36 10.01
N ILE A 170 9.66 -7.37 9.44
CA ILE A 170 9.22 -5.97 9.56
C ILE A 170 7.96 -5.77 8.73
N VAL A 171 6.86 -5.32 9.34
CA VAL A 171 5.63 -4.95 8.64
C VAL A 171 5.30 -3.51 8.97
N ILE A 172 5.42 -2.65 7.96
CA ILE A 172 5.17 -1.22 8.07
C ILE A 172 3.79 -0.93 7.50
N PHE A 173 3.00 -0.09 8.14
CA PHE A 173 1.80 0.49 7.55
C PHE A 173 2.03 1.97 7.24
N ARG A 174 1.86 2.37 5.96
CA ARG A 174 1.95 3.77 5.59
C ARG A 174 0.57 4.42 5.73
N LEU A 175 0.41 5.18 6.81
CA LEU A 175 -0.84 5.80 7.22
C LEU A 175 -0.98 7.20 6.62
N SER A 176 -2.15 7.54 6.07
CA SER A 176 -2.48 8.92 5.70
C SER A 176 -2.78 9.72 6.96
N MET A 177 -1.94 10.71 7.26
CA MET A 177 -2.14 11.61 8.40
C MET A 177 -3.06 12.77 8.08
N ILE A 178 -3.12 13.18 6.82
CA ILE A 178 -4.01 14.23 6.31
C ILE A 178 -4.27 13.94 4.84
N ASP A 179 -5.51 13.74 4.44
CA ASP A 179 -5.85 13.41 3.06
C ASP A 179 -5.80 14.64 2.12
N LEU A 180 -6.04 15.85 2.63
CA LEU A 180 -6.09 17.14 1.89
C LEU A 180 -7.09 17.15 0.73
N VAL A 181 -8.15 16.36 0.86
CA VAL A 181 -9.29 16.31 -0.07
C VAL A 181 -10.59 16.45 0.71
N PRO A 182 -11.67 17.01 0.09
CA PRO A 182 -13.00 17.01 0.71
C PRO A 182 -13.47 15.59 1.04
N ASP A 183 -14.16 15.41 2.15
CA ASP A 183 -14.64 14.11 2.64
C ASP A 183 -13.53 13.07 2.82
N GLY A 184 -12.33 13.50 3.14
CA GLY A 184 -11.23 12.63 3.60
C GLY A 184 -11.48 12.08 5.00
N GLN A 185 -10.50 11.35 5.54
CA GLN A 185 -10.54 10.84 6.91
C GLN A 185 -10.51 11.97 7.95
N SER A 186 -11.31 11.85 8.99
CA SER A 186 -11.20 12.68 10.18
C SER A 186 -10.02 12.25 11.05
N TRP A 187 -9.59 13.11 11.99
CA TRP A 187 -8.57 12.72 12.99
C TRP A 187 -8.98 11.51 13.83
N GLN A 188 -10.28 11.37 14.11
CA GLN A 188 -10.81 10.21 14.83
C GLN A 188 -10.69 8.94 14.00
N ASP A 189 -11.00 9.01 12.70
CA ASP A 189 -10.81 7.89 11.77
C ASP A 189 -9.34 7.45 11.72
N ILE A 190 -8.42 8.41 11.55
CA ILE A 190 -6.98 8.16 11.50
C ILE A 190 -6.47 7.48 12.77
N THR A 191 -6.93 7.96 13.93
CA THR A 191 -6.57 7.38 15.22
C THR A 191 -7.11 5.95 15.38
N HIS A 192 -8.34 5.69 14.91
CA HIS A 192 -8.93 4.35 14.90
C HIS A 192 -8.11 3.39 14.03
N VAL A 193 -7.78 3.82 12.80
CA VAL A 193 -6.96 3.02 11.87
C VAL A 193 -5.58 2.74 12.46
N ALA A 194 -4.90 3.76 13.02
CA ALA A 194 -3.57 3.59 13.61
C ALA A 194 -3.57 2.52 14.71
N ARG A 195 -4.54 2.57 15.62
CA ARG A 195 -4.68 1.57 16.69
C ARG A 195 -4.99 0.18 16.12
N GLY A 196 -5.89 0.09 15.13
CA GLY A 196 -6.27 -1.16 14.51
C GLY A 196 -5.11 -1.85 13.80
N VAL A 197 -4.32 -1.13 13.00
CA VAL A 197 -3.18 -1.72 12.27
C VAL A 197 -2.03 -2.12 13.21
N VAL A 198 -1.81 -1.38 14.30
CA VAL A 198 -0.84 -1.77 15.34
C VAL A 198 -1.29 -3.05 16.05
N ALA A 199 -2.56 -3.13 16.46
CA ALA A 199 -3.12 -4.34 17.06
C ALA A 199 -3.09 -5.54 16.11
N ALA A 200 -3.22 -5.32 14.80
CA ALA A 200 -3.12 -6.34 13.76
C ALA A 200 -1.67 -6.75 13.41
N GLY A 201 -0.66 -6.14 14.02
CA GLY A 201 0.74 -6.57 13.92
C GLY A 201 1.67 -5.67 13.13
N ALA A 202 1.33 -4.39 12.93
CA ALA A 202 2.30 -3.42 12.39
C ALA A 202 3.51 -3.29 13.34
N THR A 203 4.71 -3.39 12.79
CA THR A 203 5.96 -3.14 13.51
C THR A 203 6.26 -1.65 13.60
N LEU A 204 5.96 -0.93 12.53
CA LEU A 204 6.18 0.50 12.36
C LEU A 204 4.97 1.13 11.68
N VAL A 205 4.71 2.40 12.00
CA VAL A 205 3.79 3.25 11.25
C VAL A 205 4.59 4.34 10.57
N ASN A 206 4.60 4.34 9.25
CA ASN A 206 5.10 5.42 8.43
C ASN A 206 3.94 6.36 8.07
N THR A 207 4.20 7.59 7.71
CA THR A 207 3.14 8.57 7.45
C THR A 207 3.23 9.16 6.05
N GLY A 208 2.06 9.39 5.44
CA GLY A 208 1.90 10.13 4.20
C GLY A 208 0.97 11.32 4.40
N ILE A 209 1.07 12.33 3.56
CA ILE A 209 0.23 13.52 3.57
C ILE A 209 -0.27 13.78 2.16
N GLY A 210 -1.59 13.95 2.04
CA GLY A 210 -2.26 14.35 0.81
C GLY A 210 -2.41 13.25 -0.23
N TRP A 211 -3.54 13.31 -0.90
CA TRP A 211 -3.82 12.45 -2.05
C TRP A 211 -3.17 13.02 -3.31
N HIS A 212 -2.87 12.18 -4.29
CA HIS A 212 -2.35 12.63 -5.58
C HIS A 212 -3.28 13.60 -6.33
N GLU A 213 -4.58 13.58 -6.04
CA GLU A 213 -5.56 14.53 -6.57
C GLU A 213 -5.76 15.77 -5.71
N ALA A 214 -5.04 15.91 -4.60
CA ALA A 214 -5.12 17.10 -3.76
C ALA A 214 -4.63 18.34 -4.51
N ARG A 215 -5.35 19.45 -4.33
CA ARG A 215 -5.00 20.74 -4.97
C ARG A 215 -3.85 21.45 -4.27
N VAL A 216 -3.56 21.05 -3.03
CA VAL A 216 -2.43 21.58 -2.26
C VAL A 216 -1.21 20.74 -2.56
N PRO A 217 -0.08 21.33 -2.98
CA PRO A 217 1.16 20.57 -3.19
C PRO A 217 1.60 19.94 -1.87
N THR A 218 1.83 18.63 -1.89
CA THR A 218 2.27 17.86 -0.72
C THR A 218 3.73 17.46 -0.81
N ILE A 219 4.32 17.59 -1.99
CA ILE A 219 5.75 17.42 -2.23
C ILE A 219 6.30 18.81 -2.54
N ALA A 220 7.20 19.29 -1.70
CA ALA A 220 7.96 20.50 -2.00
C ALA A 220 8.86 20.22 -3.20
N THR A 221 8.37 20.53 -4.40
CA THR A 221 9.26 20.78 -5.53
C THR A 221 9.94 22.09 -5.26
N SER A 222 11.21 22.21 -5.66
CA SER A 222 12.04 23.42 -5.46
C SER A 222 11.21 24.69 -5.27
N VAL A 223 10.99 25.06 -4.02
CA VAL A 223 10.41 26.35 -3.68
C VAL A 223 11.50 27.39 -3.94
N PRO A 224 11.22 28.46 -4.71
CA PRO A 224 12.18 29.52 -4.86
C PRO A 224 12.51 30.16 -3.52
#